data_e3913f9bff3e4db54e3c08dc02628b4f
#
_entry.id   e3913f9bff3e4db54e3c08dc02628b4f
#
_cell.length_a   1.000
_cell.length_b   1.000
_cell.length_c   1.000
_cell.angle_alpha   90.00
_cell.angle_beta   90.00
_cell.angle_gamma   90.00
#
_symmetry.space_group_name_H-M   'P 1'
#
loop_
_entity.id
_entity.type
_entity.pdbx_description
1 polymer ?
#
loop_
_entity_poly.entity_id
_entity_poly.type
_entity_poly.pdbx_seq_one_letter_code
_entity_poly.pdbx_strand_id
1 'polypeptide(L)'
;GGDGTLRAAHDLAMAALKRDLNICVIGIPKTIDNDICYIDKTFGFETAVYATNPMITVAHNEAKGAPNGVGLIHVMGRDSGFIAAYSSLANPHINYCLVPEVKFTLEGEPDSFFPILHDRLKRRHHAVIIVAEGAGQELMKGERQVDKSGNLLNNNIGVFIREKMKEYFKKQNFEINIKYFDPTYLIRGIPANGTDAVFCLLLAQNAVHAAMAGKTDLLIGHWSDVFTHVPIEMATKQRKKIDPNGSLWRCVQMNIR
;
A
#
# COMPACT_ATOMS: atom_id res chain seq x y z
N GLY A 1 8.97 -13.91 -1.76
CA GLY A 1 7.73 -13.46 -2.44
C GLY A 1 6.74 -12.87 -1.48
N GLY A 2 5.58 -12.47 -1.98
CA GLY A 2 4.44 -12.04 -1.17
C GLY A 2 3.64 -13.23 -0.64
N ASP A 3 2.45 -12.95 -0.08
CA ASP A 3 1.57 -13.92 0.58
C ASP A 3 1.35 -15.22 -0.22
N GLY A 4 0.94 -15.12 -1.49
CA GLY A 4 0.70 -16.30 -2.34
C GLY A 4 1.96 -17.13 -2.59
N THR A 5 3.13 -16.51 -2.75
CA THR A 5 4.40 -17.24 -2.90
C THR A 5 4.80 -17.93 -1.60
N LEU A 6 4.57 -17.29 -0.46
CA LEU A 6 4.88 -17.88 0.84
C LEU A 6 3.97 -19.09 1.12
N ARG A 7 2.67 -19.02 0.79
CA ARG A 7 1.76 -20.19 0.87
C ARG A 7 2.25 -21.35 0.02
N ALA A 8 2.63 -21.09 -1.23
CA ALA A 8 3.21 -22.12 -2.11
C ALA A 8 4.52 -22.69 -1.55
N ALA A 9 5.35 -21.86 -0.88
CA ALA A 9 6.54 -22.32 -0.20
C ALA A 9 6.22 -23.25 1.00
N HIS A 10 5.18 -22.91 1.78
CA HIS A 10 4.66 -23.79 2.84
C HIS A 10 4.21 -25.15 2.28
N ASP A 11 3.38 -25.15 1.23
CA ASP A 11 2.92 -26.37 0.60
C ASP A 11 4.07 -27.23 0.09
N LEU A 12 5.12 -26.59 -0.47
CA LEU A 12 6.33 -27.27 -0.91
C LEU A 12 7.10 -27.89 0.26
N ALA A 13 7.25 -27.13 1.36
CA ALA A 13 7.90 -27.63 2.57
C ALA A 13 7.17 -28.85 3.14
N MET A 14 5.84 -28.78 3.24
CA MET A 14 5.02 -29.89 3.71
C MET A 14 5.10 -31.12 2.79
N ALA A 15 5.13 -30.91 1.48
CA ALA A 15 5.30 -31.99 0.52
C ALA A 15 6.68 -32.68 0.62
N ALA A 16 7.74 -31.89 0.88
CA ALA A 16 9.09 -32.40 1.09
C ALA A 16 9.18 -33.23 2.39
N LEU A 17 8.65 -32.71 3.49
CA LEU A 17 8.60 -33.40 4.79
C LEU A 17 7.80 -34.72 4.70
N LYS A 18 6.67 -34.70 4.05
CA LYS A 18 5.81 -35.89 3.86
C LYS A 18 6.48 -37.01 3.06
N ARG A 19 7.43 -36.66 2.21
CA ARG A 19 8.20 -37.60 1.38
C ARG A 19 9.56 -37.94 1.97
N ASP A 20 9.85 -37.51 3.19
CA ASP A 20 11.15 -37.65 3.88
C ASP A 20 12.34 -37.14 3.03
N LEU A 21 12.11 -36.01 2.32
CA LEU A 21 13.15 -35.38 1.52
C LEU A 21 13.94 -34.38 2.36
N ASN A 22 15.26 -34.46 2.32
CA ASN A 22 16.16 -33.53 3.00
C ASN A 22 16.26 -32.21 2.25
N ILE A 23 15.15 -31.42 2.22
CA ILE A 23 15.03 -30.15 1.51
C ILE A 23 14.57 -29.09 2.52
N CYS A 24 15.34 -28.01 2.63
CA CYS A 24 14.97 -26.83 3.42
C CYS A 24 14.26 -25.81 2.53
N VAL A 25 13.10 -25.31 2.98
CA VAL A 25 12.33 -24.26 2.32
C VAL A 25 12.27 -23.05 3.25
N ILE A 26 12.94 -21.96 2.85
CA ILE A 26 13.01 -20.71 3.61
C ILE A 26 12.38 -19.59 2.82
N GLY A 27 11.41 -18.91 3.41
CA GLY A 27 10.75 -17.76 2.82
C GLY A 27 11.51 -16.46 3.04
N ILE A 28 11.53 -15.60 2.00
CA ILE A 28 11.98 -14.20 2.10
C ILE A 28 10.78 -13.32 1.78
N PRO A 29 10.37 -12.40 2.68
CA PRO A 29 9.17 -11.58 2.51
C PRO A 29 9.44 -10.46 1.48
N LYS A 30 9.29 -10.75 0.19
CA LYS A 30 9.48 -9.81 -0.92
C LYS A 30 8.12 -9.37 -1.46
N THR A 31 7.63 -8.25 -0.96
CA THR A 31 6.44 -7.55 -1.45
C THR A 31 6.56 -6.06 -1.12
N ILE A 32 6.00 -5.21 -1.98
CA ILE A 32 5.93 -3.76 -1.71
C ILE A 32 4.76 -3.40 -0.78
N ASP A 33 3.80 -4.29 -0.58
CA ASP A 33 2.53 -4.01 0.12
C ASP A 33 2.70 -3.94 1.65
N ASN A 34 3.79 -4.50 2.18
CA ASN A 34 4.10 -4.60 3.61
C ASN A 34 2.98 -5.28 4.43
N ASP A 35 2.30 -6.25 3.84
CA ASP A 35 1.09 -6.90 4.32
C ASP A 35 1.31 -8.27 4.99
N ILE A 36 2.57 -8.65 5.26
CA ILE A 36 2.92 -9.90 5.94
C ILE A 36 2.89 -9.69 7.46
N CYS A 37 2.19 -10.57 8.18
CA CYS A 37 2.09 -10.52 9.63
C CYS A 37 3.40 -10.90 10.34
N TYR A 38 3.54 -10.45 11.60
CA TYR A 38 4.66 -10.75 12.50
C TYR A 38 6.03 -10.29 12.02
N ILE A 39 6.06 -9.32 11.12
CA ILE A 39 7.29 -8.65 10.69
C ILE A 39 7.05 -7.15 10.55
N ASP A 40 8.06 -6.34 10.80
CA ASP A 40 7.96 -4.88 10.72
C ASP A 40 7.84 -4.41 9.28
N LYS A 41 8.71 -4.93 8.42
CA LYS A 41 8.77 -4.54 7.01
C LYS A 41 9.08 -5.70 6.07
N THR A 42 8.66 -5.54 4.84
CA THR A 42 8.95 -6.44 3.72
C THR A 42 9.96 -5.81 2.78
N PHE A 43 10.76 -6.63 2.09
CA PHE A 43 11.69 -6.15 1.06
C PHE A 43 10.94 -5.56 -0.13
N GLY A 44 11.31 -4.35 -0.50
CA GLY A 44 10.72 -3.58 -1.59
C GLY A 44 9.73 -2.49 -1.13
N PHE A 45 9.26 -2.54 0.11
CA PHE A 45 8.32 -1.55 0.64
C PHE A 45 8.93 -0.14 0.71
N GLU A 46 10.14 0.00 1.25
CA GLU A 46 10.79 1.30 1.36
C GLU A 46 11.12 1.88 -0.01
N THR A 47 11.48 1.04 -0.98
CA THR A 47 11.66 1.45 -2.38
C THR A 47 10.36 1.98 -2.97
N ALA A 48 9.22 1.34 -2.69
CA ALA A 48 7.91 1.79 -3.18
C ALA A 48 7.53 3.16 -2.62
N VAL A 49 7.71 3.38 -1.32
CA VAL A 49 7.47 4.69 -0.67
C VAL A 49 8.41 5.75 -1.25
N TYR A 50 9.69 5.44 -1.41
CA TYR A 50 10.68 6.33 -2.01
C TYR A 50 10.30 6.74 -3.43
N ALA A 51 9.89 5.77 -4.27
CA ALA A 51 9.51 6.01 -5.66
C ALA A 51 8.23 6.84 -5.80
N THR A 52 7.34 6.79 -4.81
CA THR A 52 6.10 7.59 -4.81
C THR A 52 6.37 9.06 -4.53
N ASN A 53 7.41 9.39 -3.80
CA ASN A 53 7.69 10.75 -3.30
C ASN A 53 7.88 11.80 -4.40
N PRO A 54 8.65 11.58 -5.49
CA PRO A 54 8.75 12.53 -6.60
C PRO A 54 7.40 12.81 -7.26
N MET A 55 6.53 11.81 -7.39
CA MET A 55 5.21 11.95 -7.98
C MET A 55 4.28 12.84 -7.13
N ILE A 56 4.40 12.75 -5.80
CA ILE A 56 3.66 13.64 -4.89
C ILE A 56 4.06 15.10 -5.11
N THR A 57 5.35 15.36 -5.26
CA THR A 57 5.86 16.70 -5.53
C THR A 57 5.36 17.25 -6.88
N VAL A 58 5.36 16.42 -7.92
CA VAL A 58 4.81 16.78 -9.24
C VAL A 58 3.31 17.06 -9.12
N ALA A 59 2.55 16.18 -8.46
CA ALA A 59 1.11 16.34 -8.27
C ALA A 59 0.76 17.62 -7.49
N HIS A 60 1.57 17.98 -6.50
CA HIS A 60 1.42 19.22 -5.76
C HIS A 60 1.66 20.46 -6.64
N ASN A 61 2.75 20.45 -7.42
CA ASN A 61 3.07 21.57 -8.30
C ASN A 61 1.99 21.77 -9.38
N GLU A 62 1.52 20.69 -9.98
CA GLU A 62 0.42 20.71 -10.96
C GLU A 62 -0.90 21.19 -10.33
N ALA A 63 -1.20 20.76 -9.10
CA ALA A 63 -2.38 21.23 -8.38
C ALA A 63 -2.31 22.73 -8.08
N LYS A 64 -1.15 23.24 -7.65
CA LYS A 64 -0.96 24.68 -7.40
C LYS A 64 -0.97 25.54 -8.67
N GLY A 65 -0.57 24.97 -9.79
CA GLY A 65 -0.50 25.67 -11.08
C GLY A 65 -1.86 25.86 -11.75
N ALA A 66 -2.96 25.29 -11.22
CA ALA A 66 -4.30 25.38 -11.79
C ALA A 66 -5.32 25.92 -10.79
N PRO A 67 -6.35 26.67 -11.23
CA PRO A 67 -7.45 27.11 -10.37
C PRO A 67 -8.14 25.91 -9.73
N ASN A 68 -8.28 25.92 -8.39
CA ASN A 68 -8.86 24.84 -7.60
C ASN A 68 -8.31 23.47 -7.99
N GLY A 69 -6.99 23.40 -8.18
CA GLY A 69 -6.32 22.21 -8.67
C GLY A 69 -6.30 21.06 -7.65
N VAL A 70 -6.51 19.85 -8.13
CA VAL A 70 -6.49 18.62 -7.34
C VAL A 70 -5.52 17.63 -7.96
N GLY A 71 -4.43 17.30 -7.24
CA GLY A 71 -3.57 16.18 -7.56
C GLY A 71 -4.13 14.90 -6.95
N LEU A 72 -4.57 13.95 -7.76
CA LEU A 72 -5.08 12.65 -7.30
C LEU A 72 -4.09 11.56 -7.68
N ILE A 73 -3.48 10.94 -6.67
CA ILE A 73 -2.45 9.91 -6.83
C ILE A 73 -3.03 8.57 -6.40
N HIS A 74 -3.09 7.61 -7.31
CA HIS A 74 -3.52 6.24 -7.06
C HIS A 74 -2.30 5.36 -6.84
N VAL A 75 -2.18 4.71 -5.68
CA VAL A 75 -1.04 3.86 -5.36
C VAL A 75 -1.48 2.42 -5.09
N MET A 76 -0.56 1.51 -5.29
CA MET A 76 -0.72 0.09 -5.01
C MET A 76 -0.84 -0.18 -3.50
N GLY A 77 -0.99 -1.45 -3.13
CA GLY A 77 -1.05 -1.92 -1.74
C GLY A 77 -2.11 -3.00 -1.53
N ARG A 78 -2.79 -3.43 -2.60
CA ARG A 78 -3.91 -4.41 -2.53
C ARG A 78 -4.93 -4.01 -1.46
N ASP A 79 -5.05 -4.84 -0.40
CA ASP A 79 -6.01 -4.64 0.69
C ASP A 79 -5.40 -3.94 1.91
N SER A 80 -4.20 -3.33 1.76
CA SER A 80 -3.52 -2.58 2.82
C SER A 80 -3.07 -1.20 2.36
N GLY A 81 -3.15 -0.23 3.26
CA GLY A 81 -2.87 1.17 2.99
C GLY A 81 -1.44 1.63 3.31
N PHE A 82 -0.49 0.72 3.58
CA PHE A 82 0.83 1.09 4.08
C PHE A 82 1.60 2.02 3.14
N ILE A 83 1.60 1.77 1.81
CA ILE A 83 2.29 2.65 0.85
C ILE A 83 1.70 4.07 0.93
N ALA A 84 0.38 4.20 0.89
CA ALA A 84 -0.28 5.51 0.98
C ALA A 84 0.01 6.23 2.30
N ALA A 85 -0.08 5.51 3.42
CA ALA A 85 0.18 6.05 4.76
C ALA A 85 1.62 6.54 4.94
N TYR A 86 2.60 5.70 4.59
CA TYR A 86 4.01 6.08 4.71
C TYR A 86 4.41 7.17 3.72
N SER A 87 3.87 7.17 2.51
CA SER A 87 4.07 8.26 1.55
C SER A 87 3.51 9.59 2.06
N SER A 88 2.37 9.54 2.79
CA SER A 88 1.78 10.73 3.42
C SER A 88 2.64 11.28 4.57
N LEU A 89 3.35 10.41 5.31
CA LEU A 89 4.27 10.84 6.36
C LEU A 89 5.60 11.34 5.78
N ALA A 90 6.04 10.74 4.68
CA ALA A 90 7.29 11.11 4.02
C ALA A 90 7.20 12.44 3.24
N ASN A 91 5.98 12.93 2.93
CA ASN A 91 5.79 14.12 2.12
C ASN A 91 4.64 15.00 2.65
N PRO A 92 4.94 16.24 3.13
CA PRO A 92 3.96 17.12 3.75
C PRO A 92 2.96 17.74 2.75
N HIS A 93 3.09 17.49 1.46
CA HIS A 93 2.19 18.02 0.44
C HIS A 93 0.87 17.25 0.33
N ILE A 94 0.79 16.04 0.90
CA ILE A 94 -0.46 15.26 0.92
C ILE A 94 -1.43 15.86 1.92
N ASN A 95 -2.66 16.07 1.47
CA ASN A 95 -3.73 16.66 2.27
C ASN A 95 -4.80 15.64 2.65
N TYR A 96 -4.94 14.56 1.88
CA TYR A 96 -5.88 13.48 2.16
C TYR A 96 -5.24 12.15 1.81
N CYS A 97 -5.37 11.18 2.72
CA CYS A 97 -4.90 9.81 2.56
C CYS A 97 -6.08 8.86 2.72
N LEU A 98 -6.45 8.16 1.66
CA LEU A 98 -7.55 7.21 1.64
C LEU A 98 -7.00 5.79 1.61
N VAL A 99 -7.31 4.99 2.63
CA VAL A 99 -6.80 3.63 2.83
C VAL A 99 -7.95 2.64 3.02
N PRO A 100 -7.76 1.35 2.69
CA PRO A 100 -8.82 0.36 2.82
C PRO A 100 -9.26 0.08 4.25
N GLU A 101 -8.41 0.34 5.23
CA GLU A 101 -8.69 0.10 6.65
C GLU A 101 -9.63 1.13 7.28
N VAL A 102 -9.79 2.29 6.63
CA VAL A 102 -10.63 3.38 7.12
C VAL A 102 -11.75 3.65 6.12
N LYS A 103 -12.97 3.35 6.53
CA LYS A 103 -14.15 3.62 5.69
C LYS A 103 -14.39 5.11 5.56
N PHE A 104 -14.83 5.54 4.40
CA PHE A 104 -15.23 6.91 4.10
C PHE A 104 -16.45 6.93 3.16
N THR A 105 -17.19 8.03 3.21
CA THR A 105 -18.27 8.32 2.27
C THR A 105 -17.84 9.46 1.35
N LEU A 106 -18.34 9.49 0.12
CA LEU A 106 -18.00 10.55 -0.83
C LEU A 106 -18.86 11.79 -0.65
N GLU A 107 -20.15 11.60 -0.48
CA GLU A 107 -21.17 12.67 -0.34
C GLU A 107 -22.32 12.18 0.56
N GLY A 108 -23.18 13.09 0.99
CA GLY A 108 -24.35 12.77 1.80
C GLY A 108 -24.32 13.39 3.19
N GLU A 109 -23.19 13.36 3.87
CA GLU A 109 -23.00 13.94 5.21
C GLU A 109 -21.97 15.08 5.16
N PRO A 110 -22.01 16.04 6.11
CA PRO A 110 -21.07 17.16 6.16
C PRO A 110 -19.59 16.72 6.31
N ASP A 111 -19.34 15.61 6.95
CA ASP A 111 -18.03 14.99 7.16
C ASP A 111 -17.61 14.01 6.04
N SER A 112 -18.44 13.89 4.98
CA SER A 112 -18.07 13.14 3.79
C SER A 112 -16.93 13.81 3.03
N PHE A 113 -16.20 13.03 2.25
CA PHE A 113 -14.94 13.44 1.63
C PHE A 113 -15.08 14.66 0.70
N PHE A 114 -16.09 14.71 -0.17
CA PHE A 114 -16.22 15.83 -1.13
C PHE A 114 -16.64 17.17 -0.49
N PRO A 115 -17.54 17.25 0.49
CA PRO A 115 -17.77 18.46 1.26
C PRO A 115 -16.51 19.01 1.93
N ILE A 116 -15.73 18.15 2.58
CA ILE A 116 -14.45 18.53 3.22
C ILE A 116 -13.44 19.03 2.19
N LEU A 117 -13.33 18.35 1.06
CA LEU A 117 -12.47 18.77 -0.05
C LEU A 117 -12.90 20.12 -0.61
N HIS A 118 -14.22 20.32 -0.82
CA HIS A 118 -14.77 21.57 -1.32
C HIS A 118 -14.43 22.75 -0.41
N ASP A 119 -14.59 22.58 0.88
CA ASP A 119 -14.24 23.59 1.87
C ASP A 119 -12.74 23.92 1.87
N ARG A 120 -11.88 22.92 1.73
CA ARG A 120 -10.45 23.13 1.54
C ARG A 120 -10.16 23.92 0.26
N LEU A 121 -10.76 23.55 -0.88
CA LEU A 121 -10.52 24.21 -2.15
C LEU A 121 -10.94 25.70 -2.10
N LYS A 122 -12.04 26.04 -1.42
CA LYS A 122 -12.42 27.43 -1.17
C LYS A 122 -11.38 28.20 -0.38
N ARG A 123 -10.72 27.57 0.58
CA ARG A 123 -9.74 28.22 1.48
C ARG A 123 -8.32 28.22 0.94
N ARG A 124 -7.90 27.15 0.27
CA ARG A 124 -6.51 26.89 -0.11
C ARG A 124 -6.27 26.81 -1.61
N HIS A 125 -7.32 26.71 -2.42
CA HIS A 125 -7.30 26.66 -3.88
C HIS A 125 -6.57 25.46 -4.50
N HIS A 126 -6.10 24.51 -3.68
CA HIS A 126 -5.51 23.26 -4.14
C HIS A 126 -5.59 22.15 -3.10
N ALA A 127 -5.51 20.91 -3.57
CA ALA A 127 -5.38 19.73 -2.73
C ALA A 127 -4.56 18.63 -3.42
N VAL A 128 -3.86 17.81 -2.62
CA VAL A 128 -3.24 16.57 -3.06
C VAL A 128 -3.84 15.42 -2.27
N ILE A 129 -4.32 14.43 -3.00
CA ILE A 129 -5.01 13.25 -2.48
C ILE A 129 -4.19 12.03 -2.87
N ILE A 130 -3.86 11.18 -1.91
CA ILE A 130 -3.34 9.84 -2.18
C ILE A 130 -4.39 8.80 -1.83
N VAL A 131 -4.62 7.85 -2.72
CA VAL A 131 -5.60 6.78 -2.55
C VAL A 131 -4.94 5.43 -2.81
N ALA A 132 -5.03 4.52 -1.83
CA ALA A 132 -4.61 3.13 -2.00
C ALA A 132 -5.64 2.36 -2.84
N GLU A 133 -5.19 1.44 -3.70
CA GLU A 133 -6.04 0.69 -4.63
C GLU A 133 -7.18 -0.08 -3.96
N GLY A 134 -6.98 -0.52 -2.72
CA GLY A 134 -8.01 -1.23 -1.94
C GLY A 134 -9.02 -0.34 -1.24
N ALA A 135 -8.78 0.98 -1.20
CA ALA A 135 -9.67 1.92 -0.51
C ALA A 135 -11.03 2.02 -1.21
N GLY A 136 -12.11 2.15 -0.43
CA GLY A 136 -13.46 2.44 -0.96
C GLY A 136 -14.00 1.44 -1.98
N GLN A 137 -13.50 0.19 -1.99
CA GLN A 137 -13.98 -0.83 -2.94
C GLN A 137 -15.47 -1.14 -2.77
N GLU A 138 -16.02 -0.94 -1.58
CA GLU A 138 -17.45 -1.05 -1.28
C GLU A 138 -18.32 0.04 -1.93
N LEU A 139 -17.73 1.15 -2.34
CA LEU A 139 -18.43 2.24 -3.03
C LEU A 139 -18.69 1.94 -4.50
N MET A 140 -17.96 0.97 -5.06
CA MET A 140 -18.06 0.59 -6.46
C MET A 140 -18.97 -0.63 -6.62
N LYS A 141 -20.02 -0.48 -7.40
CA LYS A 141 -20.94 -1.57 -7.75
C LYS A 141 -20.32 -2.42 -8.88
N GLY A 142 -20.36 -3.74 -8.74
CA GLY A 142 -19.92 -4.67 -9.77
C GLY A 142 -19.17 -5.87 -9.19
N GLU A 143 -19.17 -6.98 -9.93
CA GLU A 143 -18.37 -8.16 -9.57
C GLU A 143 -16.89 -7.88 -9.80
N ARG A 144 -16.06 -8.24 -8.82
CA ARG A 144 -14.60 -8.17 -8.97
C ARG A 144 -14.14 -9.37 -9.80
N GLN A 145 -13.28 -9.10 -10.76
CA GLN A 145 -12.62 -10.16 -11.52
C GLN A 145 -11.57 -10.85 -10.65
N VAL A 146 -11.29 -12.09 -10.97
CA VAL A 146 -10.24 -12.89 -10.32
C VAL A 146 -9.05 -13.00 -11.27
N ASP A 147 -7.84 -12.77 -10.78
CA ASP A 147 -6.63 -12.96 -11.57
C ASP A 147 -6.30 -14.46 -11.77
N LYS A 148 -5.31 -14.74 -12.63
CA LYS A 148 -4.87 -16.13 -12.91
C LYS A 148 -4.33 -16.87 -11.69
N SER A 149 -4.05 -16.14 -10.60
CA SER A 149 -3.54 -16.68 -9.32
C SER A 149 -4.64 -16.84 -8.27
N GLY A 150 -5.91 -16.59 -8.64
CA GLY A 150 -7.06 -16.71 -7.74
C GLY A 150 -7.30 -15.51 -6.82
N ASN A 151 -6.60 -14.39 -7.02
CA ASN A 151 -6.82 -13.17 -6.22
C ASN A 151 -7.90 -12.31 -6.85
N LEU A 152 -8.77 -11.71 -6.00
CA LEU A 152 -9.70 -10.68 -6.44
C LEU A 152 -8.94 -9.44 -6.93
N LEU A 153 -9.26 -8.99 -8.14
CA LEU A 153 -8.75 -7.74 -8.69
C LEU A 153 -9.57 -6.57 -8.12
N ASN A 154 -8.88 -5.54 -7.65
CA ASN A 154 -9.53 -4.32 -7.23
C ASN A 154 -9.98 -3.51 -8.45
N ASN A 155 -11.17 -2.90 -8.36
CA ASN A 155 -11.61 -1.90 -9.33
C ASN A 155 -10.76 -0.63 -9.17
N ASN A 156 -10.57 0.13 -10.26
CA ASN A 156 -9.76 1.33 -10.20
C ASN A 156 -10.46 2.47 -9.44
N ILE A 157 -10.21 2.50 -8.12
CA ILE A 157 -10.77 3.51 -7.21
C ILE A 157 -10.34 4.93 -7.58
N GLY A 158 -9.13 5.11 -8.08
CA GLY A 158 -8.63 6.43 -8.49
C GLY A 158 -9.46 7.03 -9.64
N VAL A 159 -9.74 6.24 -10.67
CA VAL A 159 -10.62 6.65 -11.76
C VAL A 159 -12.05 6.91 -11.26
N PHE A 160 -12.57 6.01 -10.41
CA PHE A 160 -13.90 6.16 -9.83
C PHE A 160 -14.05 7.46 -9.03
N ILE A 161 -13.10 7.74 -8.11
CA ILE A 161 -13.11 9.00 -7.33
C ILE A 161 -13.00 10.21 -8.25
N ARG A 162 -12.14 10.16 -9.28
CA ARG A 162 -11.99 11.25 -10.25
C ARG A 162 -13.31 11.59 -10.92
N GLU A 163 -14.04 10.60 -11.44
CA GLU A 163 -15.31 10.84 -12.13
C GLU A 163 -16.40 11.31 -11.15
N LYS A 164 -16.48 10.70 -9.96
CA LYS A 164 -17.44 11.14 -8.92
C LYS A 164 -17.15 12.57 -8.44
N MET A 165 -15.90 12.95 -8.33
CA MET A 165 -15.47 14.30 -8.00
C MET A 165 -15.93 15.31 -9.05
N LYS A 166 -15.75 15.00 -10.36
CA LYS A 166 -16.26 15.86 -11.46
C LYS A 166 -17.78 16.03 -11.37
N GLU A 167 -18.52 14.93 -11.16
CA GLU A 167 -19.98 14.96 -11.02
C GLU A 167 -20.42 15.86 -9.84
N TYR A 168 -19.79 15.69 -8.68
CA TYR A 168 -20.10 16.45 -7.48
C TYR A 168 -19.85 17.95 -7.67
N PHE A 169 -18.65 18.35 -8.10
CA PHE A 169 -18.29 19.75 -8.25
C PHE A 169 -19.07 20.46 -9.39
N LYS A 170 -19.45 19.73 -10.43
CA LYS A 170 -20.38 20.24 -11.45
C LYS A 170 -21.75 20.57 -10.85
N LYS A 171 -22.29 19.71 -9.98
CA LYS A 171 -23.57 19.99 -9.26
C LYS A 171 -23.45 21.20 -8.35
N GLN A 172 -22.26 21.46 -7.78
CA GLN A 172 -22.00 22.62 -6.92
C GLN A 172 -21.71 23.92 -7.72
N ASN A 173 -21.71 23.86 -9.05
CA ASN A 173 -21.30 24.97 -9.92
C ASN A 173 -19.91 25.54 -9.52
N PHE A 174 -18.99 24.64 -9.16
CA PHE A 174 -17.63 24.97 -8.71
C PHE A 174 -16.61 24.33 -9.64
N GLU A 175 -15.81 25.15 -10.31
CA GLU A 175 -14.77 24.69 -11.24
C GLU A 175 -13.59 24.07 -10.48
N ILE A 176 -13.16 22.86 -10.91
CA ILE A 176 -11.97 22.18 -10.41
C ILE A 176 -11.12 21.66 -11.58
N ASN A 177 -9.82 21.55 -11.33
CA ASN A 177 -8.85 21.00 -12.29
C ASN A 177 -8.18 19.77 -11.68
N ILE A 178 -8.56 18.56 -12.13
CA ILE A 178 -8.06 17.31 -11.58
C ILE A 178 -6.92 16.78 -12.45
N LYS A 179 -5.76 16.58 -11.82
CA LYS A 179 -4.58 15.88 -12.37
C LYS A 179 -4.49 14.49 -11.74
N TYR A 180 -4.67 13.46 -12.55
CA TYR A 180 -4.63 12.06 -12.10
C TYR A 180 -3.27 11.43 -12.39
N PHE A 181 -2.70 10.79 -11.37
CA PHE A 181 -1.40 10.13 -11.42
C PHE A 181 -1.55 8.67 -11.00
N ASP A 182 -1.06 7.77 -11.83
CA ASP A 182 -0.97 6.34 -11.53
C ASP A 182 0.48 5.87 -11.71
N PRO A 183 1.31 5.93 -10.65
CA PRO A 183 2.71 5.57 -10.71
C PRO A 183 2.97 4.06 -10.63
N THR A 184 1.97 3.20 -10.80
CA THR A 184 2.05 1.75 -10.61
C THR A 184 3.27 1.13 -11.30
N TYR A 185 3.46 1.38 -12.58
CA TYR A 185 4.60 0.83 -13.33
C TYR A 185 5.93 1.47 -12.95
N LEU A 186 5.93 2.76 -12.60
CA LEU A 186 7.13 3.45 -12.12
C LEU A 186 7.63 2.82 -10.82
N ILE A 187 6.74 2.65 -9.85
CA ILE A 187 7.05 2.05 -8.53
C ILE A 187 7.60 0.62 -8.68
N ARG A 188 7.03 -0.18 -9.61
CA ARG A 188 7.43 -1.58 -9.80
C ARG A 188 8.66 -1.75 -10.69
N GLY A 189 9.02 -0.76 -11.48
CA GLY A 189 10.05 -0.84 -12.50
C GLY A 189 11.44 -0.36 -12.07
N ILE A 190 11.59 0.17 -10.86
CA ILE A 190 12.87 0.69 -10.38
C ILE A 190 13.67 -0.35 -9.58
N PRO A 191 15.00 -0.26 -9.57
CA PRO A 191 15.85 -1.04 -8.66
C PRO A 191 15.55 -0.73 -7.20
N ALA A 192 15.89 -1.68 -6.31
CA ALA A 192 15.85 -1.46 -4.88
C ALA A 192 16.71 -0.24 -4.49
N ASN A 193 16.18 0.63 -3.63
CA ASN A 193 16.97 1.69 -3.04
C ASN A 193 18.04 1.13 -2.08
N GLY A 194 18.96 1.99 -1.62
CA GLY A 194 20.08 1.55 -0.78
C GLY A 194 19.66 0.81 0.49
N THR A 195 18.58 1.24 1.14
CA THR A 195 18.06 0.63 2.36
C THR A 195 17.50 -0.77 2.07
N ASP A 196 16.67 -0.91 1.05
CA ASP A 196 16.13 -2.21 0.65
C ASP A 196 17.22 -3.14 0.11
N ALA A 197 18.24 -2.64 -0.59
CA ALA A 197 19.35 -3.44 -1.07
C ALA A 197 20.15 -4.08 0.09
N VAL A 198 20.48 -3.30 1.13
CA VAL A 198 21.13 -3.81 2.35
C VAL A 198 20.22 -4.80 3.07
N PHE A 199 18.94 -4.46 3.22
CA PHE A 199 17.96 -5.33 3.87
C PHE A 199 17.82 -6.67 3.14
N CYS A 200 17.78 -6.66 1.81
CA CYS A 200 17.74 -7.86 0.98
C CYS A 200 18.96 -8.77 1.22
N LEU A 201 20.17 -8.20 1.28
CA LEU A 201 21.39 -8.95 1.55
C LEU A 201 21.35 -9.62 2.93
N LEU A 202 20.92 -8.88 3.95
CA LEU A 202 20.82 -9.42 5.32
C LEU A 202 19.76 -10.51 5.42
N LEU A 203 18.60 -10.35 4.77
CA LEU A 203 17.57 -11.39 4.67
C LEU A 203 18.13 -12.66 4.01
N ALA A 204 18.89 -12.51 2.91
CA ALA A 204 19.48 -13.64 2.20
C ALA A 204 20.51 -14.39 3.05
N GLN A 205 21.39 -13.68 3.75
CA GLN A 205 22.38 -14.29 4.67
C GLN A 205 21.68 -15.08 5.78
N ASN A 206 20.69 -14.50 6.44
CA ASN A 206 19.92 -15.18 7.49
C ASN A 206 19.16 -16.39 6.95
N ALA A 207 18.64 -16.32 5.71
CA ALA A 207 17.97 -17.45 5.07
C ALA A 207 18.93 -18.63 4.83
N VAL A 208 20.15 -18.36 4.35
CA VAL A 208 21.18 -19.38 4.18
C VAL A 208 21.58 -20.01 5.52
N HIS A 209 21.80 -19.20 6.54
CA HIS A 209 22.13 -19.72 7.88
C HIS A 209 21.00 -20.58 8.45
N ALA A 210 19.73 -20.18 8.29
CA ALA A 210 18.59 -20.98 8.72
C ALA A 210 18.53 -22.33 7.98
N ALA A 211 18.74 -22.34 6.67
CA ALA A 211 18.76 -23.56 5.88
C ALA A 211 19.92 -24.48 6.27
N MET A 212 21.14 -23.94 6.45
CA MET A 212 22.31 -24.70 6.90
C MET A 212 22.16 -25.27 8.30
N ALA A 213 21.32 -24.64 9.14
CA ALA A 213 20.93 -25.16 10.46
C ALA A 213 19.78 -26.18 10.39
N GLY A 214 19.41 -26.67 9.21
CA GLY A 214 18.34 -27.65 9.03
C GLY A 214 16.92 -27.12 9.29
N LYS A 215 16.74 -25.80 9.33
CA LYS A 215 15.41 -25.19 9.49
C LYS A 215 14.65 -25.23 8.18
N THR A 216 13.33 -25.40 8.26
CA THR A 216 12.43 -25.39 7.09
C THR A 216 11.06 -24.81 7.47
N ASP A 217 10.23 -24.49 6.48
CA ASP A 217 8.87 -23.97 6.64
C ASP A 217 8.78 -22.69 7.47
N LEU A 218 9.73 -21.81 7.27
CA LEU A 218 9.76 -20.49 7.92
C LEU A 218 10.14 -19.39 6.94
N LEU A 219 9.77 -18.17 7.28
CA LEU A 219 10.31 -16.97 6.62
C LEU A 219 11.28 -16.26 7.57
N ILE A 220 12.25 -15.57 6.97
CA ILE A 220 13.11 -14.64 7.71
C ILE A 220 12.35 -13.33 7.88
N GLY A 221 11.91 -13.06 9.11
CA GLY A 221 11.29 -11.80 9.48
C GLY A 221 12.31 -10.80 10.02
N HIS A 222 11.86 -9.55 10.16
CA HIS A 222 12.56 -8.52 10.90
C HIS A 222 11.57 -7.91 11.88
N TRP A 223 11.89 -7.91 13.17
CA TRP A 223 11.03 -7.43 14.24
C TRP A 223 11.87 -6.73 15.30
N SER A 224 11.55 -5.47 15.58
CA SER A 224 12.26 -4.66 16.58
C SER A 224 13.79 -4.75 16.43
N ASP A 225 14.27 -4.53 15.22
CA ASP A 225 15.70 -4.52 14.85
C ASP A 225 16.43 -5.87 14.92
N VAL A 226 15.67 -6.97 15.05
CA VAL A 226 16.22 -8.33 15.12
C VAL A 226 15.64 -9.18 13.97
N PHE A 227 16.49 -10.00 13.34
CA PHE A 227 16.03 -11.02 12.40
C PHE A 227 15.42 -12.20 13.15
N THR A 228 14.21 -12.59 12.75
CA THR A 228 13.42 -13.63 13.41
C THR A 228 13.05 -14.74 12.42
N HIS A 229 12.81 -15.93 12.95
CA HIS A 229 12.24 -17.04 12.21
C HIS A 229 10.74 -17.10 12.49
N VAL A 230 9.91 -16.84 11.48
CA VAL A 230 8.46 -16.86 11.61
C VAL A 230 7.90 -18.03 10.79
N PRO A 231 7.13 -18.97 11.38
CA PRO A 231 6.48 -20.04 10.62
C PRO A 231 5.64 -19.46 9.46
N ILE A 232 5.79 -20.02 8.25
CA ILE A 232 5.11 -19.48 7.07
C ILE A 232 3.59 -19.54 7.23
N GLU A 233 3.05 -20.64 7.74
CA GLU A 233 1.61 -20.78 8.00
C GLU A 233 1.09 -19.63 8.88
N MET A 234 1.79 -19.31 9.96
CA MET A 234 1.42 -18.23 10.87
C MET A 234 1.45 -16.86 10.19
N ALA A 235 2.49 -16.59 9.43
CA ALA A 235 2.67 -15.31 8.73
C ALA A 235 1.63 -15.07 7.61
N THR A 236 1.11 -16.15 7.01
CA THR A 236 0.19 -16.09 5.88
C THR A 236 -1.28 -16.39 6.25
N LYS A 237 -1.57 -16.64 7.53
CA LYS A 237 -2.93 -16.91 8.01
C LYS A 237 -3.86 -15.72 7.80
N GLN A 238 -3.33 -14.50 7.95
CA GLN A 238 -4.02 -13.26 7.69
C GLN A 238 -3.04 -12.22 7.14
N ARG A 239 -3.55 -11.16 6.53
CA ARG A 239 -2.72 -10.03 6.09
C ARG A 239 -2.60 -8.98 7.17
N LYS A 240 -1.43 -8.40 7.29
CA LYS A 240 -1.18 -7.24 8.15
C LYS A 240 -1.93 -6.03 7.57
N LYS A 241 -2.58 -5.28 8.43
CA LYS A 241 -3.34 -4.07 8.09
C LYS A 241 -2.95 -2.93 9.01
N ILE A 242 -3.22 -1.71 8.57
CA ILE A 242 -3.11 -0.53 9.42
C ILE A 242 -4.19 -0.62 10.49
N ASP A 243 -3.79 -0.45 11.76
CA ASP A 243 -4.75 -0.26 12.85
C ASP A 243 -5.26 1.19 12.82
N PRO A 244 -6.56 1.43 12.57
CA PRO A 244 -7.14 2.78 12.56
C PRO A 244 -7.00 3.53 13.90
N ASN A 245 -6.80 2.81 14.99
CA ASN A 245 -6.58 3.37 16.32
C ASN A 245 -5.08 3.37 16.71
N GLY A 246 -4.23 2.85 15.85
CA GLY A 246 -2.79 2.72 16.08
C GLY A 246 -2.03 4.03 15.89
N SER A 247 -0.77 4.03 16.34
CA SER A 247 0.11 5.20 16.28
C SER A 247 0.36 5.67 14.84
N LEU A 248 0.57 4.73 13.91
CA LEU A 248 0.81 5.05 12.50
C LEU A 248 -0.33 5.89 11.92
N TRP A 249 -1.58 5.44 12.08
CA TRP A 249 -2.72 6.16 11.52
C TRP A 249 -2.95 7.51 12.20
N ARG A 250 -2.77 7.58 13.50
CA ARG A 250 -2.81 8.88 14.22
C ARG A 250 -1.78 9.87 13.70
N CYS A 251 -0.55 9.43 13.43
CA CYS A 251 0.47 10.29 12.82
C CYS A 251 0.05 10.76 11.42
N VAL A 252 -0.52 9.88 10.59
CA VAL A 252 -1.05 10.27 9.27
C VAL A 252 -2.12 11.34 9.43
N GLN A 253 -3.12 11.13 10.31
CA GLN A 253 -4.20 12.10 10.55
C GLN A 253 -3.70 13.47 11.04
N MET A 254 -2.63 13.51 11.83
CA MET A 254 -2.02 14.76 12.29
C MET A 254 -1.28 15.49 11.18
N ASN A 255 -0.71 14.77 10.22
CA ASN A 255 0.10 15.33 9.13
C ASN A 255 -0.76 15.81 7.95
N ILE A 256 -1.88 15.18 7.69
CA ILE A 256 -2.83 15.58 6.62
C ILE A 256 -3.77 16.66 7.14
N ARG A 257 -3.66 17.90 6.63
CA ARG A 257 -4.53 19.04 7.01
C ARG A 257 -4.83 19.95 5.83
#